data_97afda7430137d39c16cd897327ae261
#
_entry.id   97afda7430137d39c16cd897327ae261
#
_cell.length_a   1.000
_cell.length_b   1.000
_cell.length_c   1.000
_cell.angle_alpha   90.00
_cell.angle_beta   90.00
_cell.angle_gamma   90.00
#
_symmetry.space_group_name_H-M   'P 1'
#
loop_
_entity.id
_entity.type
_entity.pdbx_description
1 polymer ?
#
loop_
_entity_poly.entity_id
_entity_poly.type
_entity_poly.pdbx_seq_one_letter_code
_entity_poly.pdbx_strand_id
1 'polypeptide(L)'
;VTDWANTATSWSGYNATYPLTPCGYCNEFGNFTGVKDLVIPECTAQDGTNTVATHTFKVPRWRGFDNPFGDIWTNLDGVVIVRAAANEISTVYTTTNVSEFTDVVGEKTVAGYEVASDGYIKAFDLGETAEIIPSAVGGSTTTYICDYHYCNASSTALRTLRVGGRANDGGSAGLGSFNSSNGVGYADSSV
;
A
#
# COMPACT_ATOMS: atom_id res chain seq x y z
N VAL A 1 -4.10 -14.31 -10.26
CA VAL A 1 -3.81 -12.89 -10.01
C VAL A 1 -2.49 -12.58 -10.66
N THR A 2 -2.46 -11.59 -11.55
CA THR A 2 -1.21 -11.12 -12.14
C THR A 2 -0.41 -10.45 -11.04
N ASP A 3 0.87 -10.74 -10.93
CA ASP A 3 1.76 -9.98 -10.07
C ASP A 3 1.87 -8.55 -10.64
N TRP A 4 1.15 -7.64 -10.04
CA TRP A 4 1.07 -6.24 -10.46
C TRP A 4 2.02 -5.36 -9.67
N ALA A 5 2.71 -5.93 -8.68
CA ALA A 5 3.67 -5.19 -7.89
C ALA A 5 4.96 -4.93 -8.66
N ASN A 6 5.63 -3.84 -8.31
CA ASN A 6 7.01 -3.63 -8.72
C ASN A 6 7.89 -4.76 -8.14
N THR A 7 8.90 -5.21 -8.87
CA THR A 7 9.75 -6.35 -8.48
C THR A 7 10.97 -5.97 -7.65
N ALA A 8 11.13 -4.70 -7.26
CA ALA A 8 12.20 -4.31 -6.34
C ALA A 8 12.00 -4.99 -4.98
N THR A 9 13.05 -5.61 -4.44
CA THR A 9 12.97 -6.41 -3.20
C THR A 9 13.44 -5.66 -1.95
N SER A 10 13.89 -4.41 -2.12
CA SER A 10 14.36 -3.57 -1.01
C SER A 10 14.40 -2.10 -1.42
N TRP A 11 14.45 -1.19 -0.45
CA TRP A 11 14.65 0.25 -0.70
C TRP A 11 15.96 0.57 -1.40
N SER A 12 17.01 -0.18 -1.14
CA SER A 12 18.25 -0.11 -1.90
C SER A 12 18.06 -0.45 -3.38
N GLY A 13 16.97 -1.11 -3.72
CA GLY A 13 16.56 -1.33 -5.11
C GLY A 13 16.07 -0.08 -5.84
N TYR A 14 15.69 1.00 -5.13
CA TYR A 14 15.40 2.30 -5.73
C TYR A 14 16.66 3.09 -6.05
N ASN A 15 17.64 2.43 -6.54
CA ASN A 15 18.91 3.00 -6.98
C ASN A 15 19.11 2.79 -8.49
N ALA A 16 20.35 2.65 -8.89
CA ALA A 16 20.73 2.39 -10.26
C ALA A 16 20.08 1.15 -10.90
N THR A 17 19.73 0.13 -10.09
CA THR A 17 19.14 -1.13 -10.60
C THR A 17 17.63 -1.05 -10.78
N TYR A 18 16.93 -0.36 -9.86
CA TYR A 18 15.47 -0.22 -9.84
C TYR A 18 15.07 1.23 -9.53
N PRO A 19 15.31 2.18 -10.42
CA PRO A 19 14.97 3.57 -10.18
C PRO A 19 13.45 3.72 -10.06
N LEU A 20 13.00 4.64 -9.21
CA LEU A 20 11.60 5.06 -9.18
C LEU A 20 11.21 5.60 -10.55
N THR A 21 10.07 5.18 -11.05
CA THR A 21 9.54 5.64 -12.33
C THR A 21 8.86 6.99 -12.14
N PRO A 22 9.38 8.08 -12.73
CA PRO A 22 8.69 9.37 -12.72
C PRO A 22 7.33 9.26 -13.41
N CYS A 23 6.33 9.97 -12.90
CA CYS A 23 4.96 9.92 -13.44
C CYS A 23 4.89 10.26 -14.94
N GLY A 24 5.77 11.12 -15.45
CA GLY A 24 5.82 11.49 -16.86
C GLY A 24 6.26 10.39 -17.82
N TYR A 25 6.93 9.36 -17.35
CA TYR A 25 7.41 8.26 -18.20
C TYR A 25 6.27 7.38 -18.77
N CYS A 26 5.12 7.40 -18.14
CA CYS A 26 3.99 6.56 -18.53
C CYS A 26 2.98 7.26 -19.44
N ASN A 27 3.22 8.50 -19.86
CA ASN A 27 2.28 9.31 -20.66
C ASN A 27 1.89 8.67 -21.99
N GLU A 28 2.79 7.88 -22.58
CA GLU A 28 2.56 7.22 -23.87
C GLU A 28 1.71 5.94 -23.77
N PHE A 29 1.44 5.46 -22.56
CA PHE A 29 0.75 4.18 -22.40
C PHE A 29 -0.71 4.19 -22.81
N GLY A 30 -1.30 5.35 -22.95
CA GLY A 30 -2.71 5.47 -23.25
C GLY A 30 -3.59 5.07 -22.07
N ASN A 31 -4.89 4.97 -22.32
CA ASN A 31 -5.87 4.67 -21.26
C ASN A 31 -6.28 3.19 -21.31
N PHE A 32 -5.50 2.31 -20.73
CA PHE A 32 -5.79 0.88 -20.62
C PHE A 32 -5.73 0.41 -19.17
N THR A 33 -6.17 -0.80 -18.93
CA THR A 33 -6.06 -1.48 -17.65
C THR A 33 -5.22 -2.75 -17.83
N GLY A 34 -4.24 -2.96 -16.94
CA GLY A 34 -3.34 -4.11 -16.99
C GLY A 34 -1.92 -3.73 -16.61
N VAL A 35 -0.97 -4.55 -17.05
CA VAL A 35 0.47 -4.32 -16.85
C VAL A 35 1.12 -4.06 -18.19
N LYS A 36 1.97 -3.07 -18.25
CA LYS A 36 2.77 -2.75 -19.43
C LYS A 36 4.25 -2.69 -19.07
N ASP A 37 5.09 -3.16 -19.98
CA ASP A 37 6.52 -3.00 -19.85
C ASP A 37 6.91 -1.57 -20.21
N LEU A 38 7.61 -0.92 -19.28
CA LEU A 38 8.28 0.36 -19.49
C LEU A 38 9.78 0.09 -19.61
N VAL A 39 10.36 0.46 -20.73
CA VAL A 39 11.80 0.36 -20.93
C VAL A 39 12.44 1.71 -20.64
N ILE A 40 13.27 1.77 -19.60
CA ILE A 40 14.11 2.93 -19.31
C ILE A 40 15.47 2.68 -19.98
N PRO A 41 15.91 3.57 -20.89
CA PRO A 41 17.20 3.41 -21.55
C PRO A 41 18.34 3.60 -20.55
N GLU A 42 19.53 3.22 -20.95
CA GLU A 42 20.74 3.48 -20.18
C GLU A 42 20.86 4.95 -19.83
N CYS A 43 21.14 5.22 -18.58
CA CYS A 43 21.32 6.58 -18.05
C CYS A 43 22.35 6.62 -16.93
N THR A 44 22.84 7.82 -16.62
CA THR A 44 23.70 8.02 -15.45
C THR A 44 22.86 8.01 -14.18
N ALA A 45 23.26 7.24 -13.18
CA ALA A 45 22.60 7.22 -11.88
C ALA A 45 22.68 8.60 -11.19
N GLN A 46 21.82 8.82 -10.22
CA GLN A 46 21.72 10.06 -9.47
C GLN A 46 23.03 10.43 -8.73
N ASP A 47 23.87 9.45 -8.43
CA ASP A 47 25.20 9.68 -7.86
C ASP A 47 26.21 10.29 -8.86
N GLY A 48 25.84 10.43 -10.13
CA GLY A 48 26.67 11.02 -11.19
C GLY A 48 27.84 10.15 -11.65
N THR A 49 27.99 8.95 -11.09
CA THR A 49 29.18 8.10 -11.31
C THR A 49 28.81 6.78 -11.96
N ASN A 50 27.75 6.15 -11.51
CA ASN A 50 27.36 4.84 -12.00
C ASN A 50 26.42 4.97 -13.20
N THR A 51 26.58 4.05 -14.16
CA THR A 51 25.65 3.91 -15.26
C THR A 51 24.57 2.90 -14.90
N VAL A 52 23.32 3.32 -15.03
CA VAL A 52 22.16 2.41 -14.97
C VAL A 52 21.98 1.83 -16.35
N ALA A 53 22.15 0.54 -16.48
CA ALA A 53 21.85 -0.17 -17.73
C ALA A 53 20.37 -0.03 -18.09
N THR A 54 20.06 -0.24 -19.37
CA THR A 54 18.66 -0.35 -19.82
C THR A 54 17.89 -1.32 -18.94
N HIS A 55 16.77 -0.86 -18.39
CA HIS A 55 15.95 -1.64 -17.47
C HIS A 55 14.49 -1.65 -17.91
N THR A 56 13.84 -2.81 -17.77
CA THR A 56 12.43 -2.97 -18.07
C THR A 56 11.64 -3.14 -16.78
N PHE A 57 10.71 -2.22 -16.53
CA PHE A 57 9.79 -2.27 -15.40
C PHE A 57 8.42 -2.75 -15.87
N LYS A 58 7.74 -3.43 -14.97
CA LYS A 58 6.32 -3.72 -15.12
C LYS A 58 5.53 -2.62 -14.41
N VAL A 59 4.81 -1.82 -15.19
CA VAL A 59 3.98 -0.73 -14.68
C VAL A 59 2.52 -1.20 -14.65
N PRO A 60 1.93 -1.39 -13.46
CA PRO A 60 0.51 -1.62 -13.35
C PRO A 60 -0.24 -0.32 -13.67
N ARG A 61 -1.30 -0.43 -14.45
CA ARG A 61 -2.16 0.68 -14.84
C ARG A 61 -3.61 0.30 -14.72
N TRP A 62 -4.39 1.16 -14.11
CA TRP A 62 -5.82 0.96 -13.99
C TRP A 62 -6.57 2.23 -14.38
N ARG A 63 -7.36 2.13 -15.46
CA ARG A 63 -8.16 3.25 -16.01
C ARG A 63 -7.36 4.55 -16.19
N GLY A 64 -6.11 4.43 -16.64
CA GLY A 64 -5.23 5.57 -16.85
C GLY A 64 -4.39 6.01 -15.64
N PHE A 65 -4.58 5.41 -14.48
CA PHE A 65 -3.71 5.63 -13.31
C PHE A 65 -2.55 4.66 -13.33
N ASP A 66 -1.33 5.18 -13.30
CA ASP A 66 -0.11 4.39 -13.21
C ASP A 66 0.25 4.11 -11.77
N ASN A 67 0.81 2.92 -11.53
CA ASN A 67 1.24 2.48 -10.20
C ASN A 67 0.17 2.75 -9.12
N PRO A 68 -1.08 2.33 -9.32
CA PRO A 68 -2.13 2.55 -8.33
C PRO A 68 -1.86 1.81 -7.01
N PHE A 69 -0.89 0.89 -7.02
CA PHE A 69 -0.39 0.15 -5.87
C PHE A 69 0.99 -0.44 -6.19
N GLY A 70 1.74 -0.88 -5.16
CA GLY A 70 2.98 -1.61 -5.30
C GLY A 70 4.21 -0.76 -5.65
N ASP A 71 4.13 0.55 -5.57
CA ASP A 71 5.25 1.47 -5.77
C ASP A 71 5.63 2.16 -4.45
N ILE A 72 4.72 2.94 -3.92
CA ILE A 72 4.84 3.61 -2.63
C ILE A 72 3.55 3.38 -1.84
N TRP A 73 3.65 3.20 -0.52
CA TRP A 73 2.48 3.15 0.35
C TRP A 73 1.69 4.46 0.27
N THR A 74 0.39 4.37 0.09
CA THR A 74 -0.51 5.53 0.13
C THR A 74 -1.12 5.65 1.52
N ASN A 75 -0.86 6.74 2.22
CA ASN A 75 -1.55 7.09 3.46
C ASN A 75 -2.98 7.53 3.16
N LEU A 76 -3.93 7.08 3.96
CA LEU A 76 -5.31 7.51 3.89
C LEU A 76 -5.62 8.47 5.04
N ASP A 77 -6.02 9.68 4.69
CA ASP A 77 -6.53 10.65 5.66
C ASP A 77 -7.96 10.30 6.09
N GLY A 78 -8.36 10.81 7.24
CA GLY A 78 -9.70 10.57 7.78
C GLY A 78 -9.90 9.20 8.40
N VAL A 79 -8.84 8.40 8.53
CA VAL A 79 -8.87 7.07 9.15
C VAL A 79 -7.98 7.03 10.38
N VAL A 80 -8.51 6.54 11.50
CA VAL A 80 -7.74 6.26 12.72
C VAL A 80 -8.10 4.87 13.24
N ILE A 81 -7.11 4.09 13.55
CA ILE A 81 -7.28 2.71 14.03
C ILE A 81 -6.85 2.64 15.49
N VAL A 82 -7.72 2.08 16.33
CA VAL A 82 -7.55 1.98 17.79
C VAL A 82 -7.61 0.53 18.23
N ARG A 83 -6.64 0.11 19.01
CA ARG A 83 -6.63 -1.20 19.68
C ARG A 83 -6.71 -1.02 21.19
N ALA A 84 -7.71 -1.64 21.82
CA ALA A 84 -7.97 -1.49 23.25
C ALA A 84 -6.91 -2.20 24.10
N ALA A 85 -6.48 -3.40 23.71
CA ALA A 85 -5.42 -4.15 24.35
C ALA A 85 -4.55 -4.90 23.32
N ALA A 86 -3.33 -5.21 23.68
CA ALA A 86 -2.39 -5.94 22.83
C ALA A 86 -2.99 -7.28 22.36
N ASN A 87 -2.83 -7.57 21.07
CA ASN A 87 -3.31 -8.78 20.41
C ASN A 87 -4.86 -8.92 20.34
N GLU A 88 -5.60 -7.88 20.65
CA GLU A 88 -7.03 -7.82 20.40
C GLU A 88 -7.34 -7.17 19.04
N ILE A 89 -8.55 -7.37 18.53
CA ILE A 89 -9.04 -6.71 17.32
C ILE A 89 -8.99 -5.19 17.50
N SER A 90 -8.75 -4.48 16.39
CA SER A 90 -8.77 -3.02 16.39
C SER A 90 -10.11 -2.50 15.91
N THR A 91 -10.53 -1.33 16.42
CA THR A 91 -11.64 -0.57 15.87
C THR A 91 -11.10 0.42 14.84
N VAL A 92 -11.67 0.40 13.65
CA VAL A 92 -11.38 1.34 12.56
C VAL A 92 -12.40 2.46 12.59
N TYR A 93 -11.93 3.69 12.72
CA TYR A 93 -12.75 4.90 12.69
C TYR A 93 -12.49 5.67 11.42
N THR A 94 -13.55 6.12 10.75
CA THR A 94 -13.47 6.88 9.50
C THR A 94 -14.33 8.12 9.51
N THR A 95 -14.01 9.08 8.65
CA THR A 95 -14.81 10.25 8.35
C THR A 95 -14.61 10.69 6.92
N THR A 96 -15.65 11.23 6.30
CA THR A 96 -15.58 11.93 5.01
C THR A 96 -15.51 13.46 5.19
N ASN A 97 -15.60 13.95 6.43
CA ASN A 97 -15.49 15.36 6.72
C ASN A 97 -14.03 15.80 6.78
N VAL A 98 -13.58 16.57 5.81
CA VAL A 98 -12.18 17.03 5.69
C VAL A 98 -11.72 17.80 6.95
N SER A 99 -12.61 18.51 7.65
CA SER A 99 -12.25 19.23 8.89
C SER A 99 -11.88 18.28 10.04
N GLU A 100 -12.26 17.01 9.94
CA GLU A 100 -11.95 15.93 10.88
C GLU A 100 -10.77 15.04 10.46
N PHE A 101 -10.03 15.42 9.42
CA PHE A 101 -8.82 14.71 9.00
C PHE A 101 -7.68 15.04 9.98
N THR A 102 -7.75 14.39 11.14
CA THR A 102 -6.85 14.58 12.27
C THR A 102 -6.35 13.22 12.79
N ASP A 103 -5.25 13.24 13.52
CA ASP A 103 -4.58 12.06 14.09
C ASP A 103 -5.29 11.49 15.34
N VAL A 104 -6.49 11.95 15.64
CA VAL A 104 -7.30 11.46 16.77
C VAL A 104 -8.66 10.96 16.30
N VAL A 105 -9.34 10.19 17.14
CA VAL A 105 -10.67 9.66 16.82
C VAL A 105 -11.65 10.83 16.59
N GLY A 106 -11.69 11.83 17.49
CA GLY A 106 -12.59 12.99 17.33
C GLY A 106 -14.03 12.59 17.08
N GLU A 107 -14.63 13.17 16.02
CA GLU A 107 -16.01 12.90 15.60
C GLU A 107 -16.12 11.79 14.54
N LYS A 108 -15.02 11.04 14.28
CA LYS A 108 -15.03 9.91 13.35
C LYS A 108 -15.96 8.80 13.84
N THR A 109 -16.62 8.13 12.92
CA THR A 109 -17.53 7.02 13.21
C THR A 109 -16.83 5.67 13.04
N VAL A 110 -17.35 4.65 13.74
CA VAL A 110 -16.84 3.29 13.59
C VAL A 110 -17.21 2.77 12.21
N ALA A 111 -16.20 2.42 11.42
CA ALA A 111 -16.37 1.76 10.12
C ALA A 111 -16.38 0.23 10.25
N GLY A 112 -15.67 -0.33 11.21
CA GLY A 112 -15.61 -1.79 11.41
C GLY A 112 -14.43 -2.20 12.30
N TYR A 113 -14.06 -3.48 12.18
CA TYR A 113 -13.08 -4.10 13.05
C TYR A 113 -11.99 -4.82 12.27
N GLU A 114 -10.74 -4.52 12.57
CA GLU A 114 -9.55 -5.08 11.95
C GLU A 114 -9.04 -6.28 12.76
N VAL A 115 -8.65 -7.35 12.07
CA VAL A 115 -7.99 -8.51 12.67
C VAL A 115 -6.62 -8.16 13.26
N ALA A 116 -6.26 -8.76 14.38
CA ALA A 116 -4.97 -8.53 15.07
C ALA A 116 -3.87 -9.52 14.63
N SER A 117 -3.70 -9.74 13.34
CA SER A 117 -2.68 -10.65 12.81
C SER A 117 -2.24 -10.24 11.43
N ASP A 118 -0.95 -10.32 11.16
CA ASP A 118 -0.40 -10.19 9.82
C ASP A 118 -0.73 -11.42 8.97
N GLY A 119 -0.86 -11.25 7.67
CA GLY A 119 -1.02 -12.36 6.74
C GLY A 119 -1.83 -11.99 5.50
N TYR A 120 -1.87 -12.93 4.54
CA TYR A 120 -2.74 -12.78 3.37
C TYR A 120 -4.20 -12.79 3.79
N ILE A 121 -4.95 -11.83 3.29
CA ILE A 121 -6.34 -11.60 3.66
C ILE A 121 -7.19 -12.76 3.18
N LYS A 122 -8.00 -13.29 4.09
CA LYS A 122 -8.96 -14.36 3.83
C LYS A 122 -10.40 -13.85 3.73
N ALA A 123 -10.72 -12.83 4.52
CA ALA A 123 -12.04 -12.23 4.54
C ALA A 123 -11.97 -10.74 4.85
N PHE A 124 -12.94 -10.00 4.33
CA PHE A 124 -13.19 -8.61 4.67
C PHE A 124 -14.57 -8.46 5.32
N ASP A 125 -14.67 -7.47 6.21
CA ASP A 125 -15.95 -6.88 6.60
C ASP A 125 -16.15 -5.59 5.80
N LEU A 126 -17.40 -5.25 5.56
CA LEU A 126 -17.80 -4.03 4.87
C LEU A 126 -18.40 -3.06 5.87
N GLY A 127 -17.87 -1.82 5.91
CA GLY A 127 -18.46 -0.72 6.65
C GLY A 127 -19.71 -0.14 5.98
N GLU A 128 -20.37 0.78 6.67
CA GLU A 128 -21.64 1.40 6.20
C GLU A 128 -21.47 2.25 4.93
N THR A 129 -20.28 2.79 4.71
CA THR A 129 -19.94 3.61 3.53
C THR A 129 -19.00 2.87 2.56
N ALA A 130 -19.06 1.53 2.60
CA ALA A 130 -18.32 0.60 1.75
C ALA A 130 -16.80 0.57 2.05
N GLU A 131 -16.40 0.88 3.28
CA GLU A 131 -15.05 0.57 3.75
C GLU A 131 -14.82 -0.94 3.71
N ILE A 132 -13.64 -1.33 3.23
CA ILE A 132 -13.22 -2.73 3.14
C ILE A 132 -12.15 -2.97 4.20
N ILE A 133 -12.47 -3.73 5.25
CA ILE A 133 -11.61 -3.92 6.42
C ILE A 133 -11.25 -5.41 6.56
N PRO A 134 -9.96 -5.79 6.64
CA PRO A 134 -9.55 -7.17 6.84
C PRO A 134 -10.07 -7.73 8.16
N SER A 135 -10.98 -8.69 8.11
CA SER A 135 -11.56 -9.35 9.29
C SER A 135 -10.94 -10.71 9.59
N ALA A 136 -10.28 -11.34 8.61
CA ALA A 136 -9.53 -12.56 8.81
C ALA A 136 -8.34 -12.69 7.86
N VAL A 137 -7.26 -13.30 8.34
CA VAL A 137 -6.09 -13.70 7.57
C VAL A 137 -5.99 -15.24 7.49
N GLY A 138 -5.14 -15.76 6.60
CA GLY A 138 -4.97 -17.20 6.38
C GLY A 138 -5.08 -17.58 4.91
N GLY A 139 -5.00 -16.59 4.02
CA GLY A 139 -4.83 -16.78 2.59
C GLY A 139 -3.37 -17.03 2.18
N SER A 140 -3.10 -16.90 0.89
CA SER A 140 -1.78 -16.94 0.29
C SER A 140 -1.76 -16.06 -0.97
N THR A 141 -0.63 -15.97 -1.64
CA THR A 141 -0.50 -15.25 -2.93
C THR A 141 -1.42 -15.78 -4.03
N THR A 142 -2.03 -16.95 -3.85
CA THR A 142 -2.84 -17.60 -4.86
C THR A 142 -4.22 -18.05 -4.37
N THR A 143 -4.54 -17.82 -3.08
CA THR A 143 -5.82 -18.24 -2.49
C THR A 143 -6.52 -17.06 -1.82
N TYR A 144 -7.85 -17.07 -1.85
CA TYR A 144 -8.72 -16.00 -1.34
C TYR A 144 -8.44 -14.66 -2.04
N ILE A 145 -8.12 -13.62 -1.27
CA ILE A 145 -8.02 -12.25 -1.76
C ILE A 145 -6.64 -11.93 -2.33
N CYS A 146 -5.60 -12.66 -1.92
CA CYS A 146 -4.21 -12.52 -2.38
C CYS A 146 -3.50 -11.18 -2.01
N ASP A 147 -4.17 -10.28 -1.32
CA ASP A 147 -3.59 -9.05 -0.77
C ASP A 147 -3.16 -9.28 0.68
N TYR A 148 -2.20 -8.51 1.15
CA TYR A 148 -1.59 -8.71 2.45
C TYR A 148 -2.04 -7.67 3.47
N HIS A 149 -2.27 -8.13 4.69
CA HIS A 149 -2.56 -7.32 5.85
C HIS A 149 -1.34 -7.24 6.77
N TYR A 150 -0.95 -6.01 7.10
CA TYR A 150 0.07 -5.72 8.11
C TYR A 150 -0.55 -4.96 9.27
N CYS A 151 -0.27 -5.41 10.50
CA CYS A 151 -0.63 -4.68 11.70
C CYS A 151 0.49 -4.73 12.74
N ASN A 152 0.43 -3.90 13.76
CA ASN A 152 1.26 -4.06 14.94
C ASN A 152 0.37 -4.51 16.10
N ALA A 153 0.12 -5.82 16.19
CA ALA A 153 -0.82 -6.41 17.13
C ALA A 153 -0.48 -6.13 18.61
N SER A 154 0.80 -5.92 18.93
CA SER A 154 1.24 -5.65 20.31
C SER A 154 1.05 -4.19 20.76
N SER A 155 0.77 -3.27 19.86
CA SER A 155 0.67 -1.84 20.18
C SER A 155 -0.77 -1.38 20.35
N THR A 156 -0.99 -0.56 21.38
CA THR A 156 -2.25 0.14 21.67
C THR A 156 -2.22 1.62 21.27
N ALA A 157 -1.14 2.12 20.65
CA ALA A 157 -1.07 3.47 20.14
C ALA A 157 -2.02 3.65 18.93
N LEU A 158 -2.48 4.88 18.70
CA LEU A 158 -3.27 5.22 17.52
C LEU A 158 -2.48 4.91 16.23
N ARG A 159 -3.15 4.32 15.24
CA ARG A 159 -2.57 3.89 13.97
C ARG A 159 -3.18 4.61 12.79
N THR A 160 -2.35 4.87 11.79
CA THR A 160 -2.80 5.30 10.46
C THR A 160 -3.08 4.09 9.57
N LEU A 161 -3.83 4.29 8.50
CA LEU A 161 -4.02 3.30 7.46
C LEU A 161 -3.19 3.66 6.23
N ARG A 162 -2.41 2.70 5.77
CA ARG A 162 -1.72 2.76 4.48
C ARG A 162 -2.19 1.61 3.59
N VAL A 163 -2.31 1.89 2.31
CA VAL A 163 -2.80 0.93 1.31
C VAL A 163 -1.84 0.82 0.13
N GLY A 164 -1.99 -0.24 -0.66
CA GLY A 164 -1.33 -0.42 -1.94
C GLY A 164 -0.02 -1.20 -1.88
N GLY A 165 0.72 -1.13 -0.78
CA GLY A 165 2.06 -1.73 -0.71
C GLY A 165 3.14 -0.87 -1.39
N ARG A 166 4.39 -1.29 -1.27
CA ARG A 166 5.56 -0.65 -1.90
C ARG A 166 6.35 -1.65 -2.74
N ALA A 167 7.29 -1.16 -3.50
CA ALA A 167 8.03 -1.95 -4.48
C ALA A 167 8.79 -3.15 -3.90
N ASN A 168 9.23 -3.10 -2.65
CA ASN A 168 9.95 -4.22 -2.02
C ASN A 168 9.03 -5.20 -1.27
N ASP A 169 7.73 -5.00 -1.28
CA ASP A 169 6.77 -5.92 -0.67
C ASP A 169 6.44 -7.12 -1.60
N GLY A 170 6.84 -7.03 -2.87
CA GLY A 170 6.64 -8.11 -3.84
C GLY A 170 5.17 -8.52 -3.96
N GLY A 171 4.90 -9.81 -3.86
CA GLY A 171 3.53 -10.34 -3.92
C GLY A 171 2.62 -9.96 -2.76
N SER A 172 3.15 -9.28 -1.72
CA SER A 172 2.34 -8.74 -0.61
C SER A 172 1.76 -7.35 -0.93
N ALA A 173 2.27 -6.68 -1.97
CA ALA A 173 1.67 -5.45 -2.46
C ALA A 173 0.43 -5.77 -3.31
N GLY A 174 -0.57 -4.92 -3.25
CA GLY A 174 -1.79 -5.09 -4.03
C GLY A 174 -2.80 -3.99 -3.74
N LEU A 175 -3.82 -3.89 -4.59
CA LEU A 175 -4.84 -2.84 -4.46
C LEU A 175 -5.57 -2.89 -3.12
N GLY A 176 -5.77 -4.08 -2.56
CA GLY A 176 -6.40 -4.29 -1.25
C GLY A 176 -5.41 -4.48 -0.10
N SER A 177 -4.09 -4.28 -0.32
CA SER A 177 -3.12 -4.33 0.77
C SER A 177 -3.44 -3.29 1.83
N PHE A 178 -3.51 -3.73 3.09
CA PHE A 178 -3.95 -2.94 4.21
C PHE A 178 -2.86 -2.94 5.29
N ASN A 179 -2.38 -1.78 5.69
CA ASN A 179 -1.29 -1.67 6.65
C ASN A 179 -1.59 -0.65 7.76
N SER A 180 -1.84 -1.16 8.94
CA SER A 180 -2.05 -0.39 10.18
C SER A 180 -0.85 -0.51 11.16
N SER A 181 0.32 -0.94 10.69
CA SER A 181 1.46 -1.18 11.57
C SER A 181 2.12 0.08 12.12
N ASN A 182 1.86 1.24 11.53
CA ASN A 182 2.51 2.51 11.87
C ASN A 182 1.59 3.44 12.66
N GLY A 183 2.20 4.25 13.54
CA GLY A 183 1.50 5.29 14.29
C GLY A 183 1.05 6.45 13.39
N VAL A 184 0.06 7.21 13.84
CA VAL A 184 -0.54 8.32 13.08
C VAL A 184 0.45 9.41 12.63
N GLY A 185 1.55 9.62 13.34
CA GLY A 185 2.59 10.58 12.95
C GLY A 185 3.73 9.97 12.11
N TYR A 186 3.55 8.78 11.54
CA TYR A 186 4.60 8.11 10.79
C TYR A 186 4.81 8.74 9.41
N ALA A 187 6.07 9.03 9.11
CA ALA A 187 6.51 9.49 7.80
C ALA A 187 7.90 8.89 7.48
N ASP A 188 8.07 8.36 6.31
CA ASP A 188 9.37 7.95 5.76
C ASP A 188 9.37 8.04 4.23
N SER A 189 10.48 7.62 3.61
CA SER A 189 10.64 7.66 2.14
C SER A 189 9.77 6.63 1.40
N SER A 190 8.99 5.81 2.11
CA SER A 190 8.12 4.79 1.52
C SER A 190 6.64 5.16 1.50
N VAL A 191 6.32 6.36 1.89
CA VAL A 191 4.97 6.93 1.92
C VAL A 191 4.96 8.35 1.39
#